data_591cc5ccb3c4f0f0c34b9ca7e090c7a4
#
_entry.id   591cc5ccb3c4f0f0c34b9ca7e090c7a4
#
_cell.length_a   1.000
_cell.length_b   1.000
_cell.length_c   1.000
_cell.angle_alpha   90.00
_cell.angle_beta   90.00
_cell.angle_gamma   90.00
#
_symmetry.space_group_name_H-M   'P 1'
#
loop_
_entity.id
_entity.type
_entity.pdbx_description
1 polymer ?
#
loop_
_entity_poly.entity_id
_entity_poly.type
_entity_poly.pdbx_seq_one_letter_code
_entity_poly.pdbx_strand_id
1 'polypeptide(L)'
;MNIKTPKDLAIAARKQGKTTISYSQINMYKNCPLQWKLTYIDKIRDFEPSMFLVFGTAMHEVLQTYLDMMYKESIVNANKLDLHKQLADTMKVEYKKAVDEQGGKHFSFSEEINDFYNDGVEIIEEFKRRRGAYFSKKNTELLGVEIPILCPVDGSD
;
A
#
# COMPACT_ATOMS: atom_id res chain seq x y z
N MET A 1 20.14 7.52 -2.10
CA MET A 1 20.21 6.28 -1.27
C MET A 1 19.40 5.19 -1.98
N ASN A 2 20.00 4.05 -2.30
CA ASN A 2 19.25 2.93 -2.88
C ASN A 2 18.45 2.27 -1.74
N ILE A 3 17.19 2.63 -1.61
CA ILE A 3 16.29 2.03 -0.60
C ILE A 3 15.99 0.61 -1.04
N LYS A 4 16.46 -0.37 -0.26
CA LYS A 4 16.18 -1.79 -0.50
C LYS A 4 14.69 -2.04 -0.22
N THR A 5 14.05 -2.85 -1.06
CA THR A 5 12.66 -3.27 -0.81
C THR A 5 12.59 -4.21 0.41
N PRO A 6 11.39 -4.37 1.04
CA PRO A 6 11.22 -5.37 2.11
C PRO A 6 11.66 -6.77 1.68
N LYS A 7 11.45 -7.10 0.40
CA LYS A 7 11.88 -8.37 -0.18
C LYS A 7 13.41 -8.49 -0.23
N ASP A 8 14.12 -7.42 -0.59
CA ASP A 8 15.59 -7.42 -0.63
C ASP A 8 16.18 -7.56 0.78
N LEU A 9 15.58 -6.91 1.77
CA LEU A 9 15.98 -7.03 3.17
C LEU A 9 15.76 -8.46 3.70
N ALA A 10 14.60 -9.05 3.40
CA ALA A 10 14.30 -10.44 3.78
C ALA A 10 15.25 -11.43 3.11
N ILE A 11 15.59 -11.23 1.83
CA ILE A 11 16.58 -12.05 1.12
C ILE A 11 17.96 -11.91 1.77
N ALA A 12 18.37 -10.69 2.10
CA ALA A 12 19.66 -10.44 2.74
C ALA A 12 19.75 -11.10 4.13
N ALA A 13 18.67 -11.03 4.93
CA ALA A 13 18.59 -11.67 6.24
C ALA A 13 18.68 -13.23 6.11
N ARG A 14 17.95 -13.81 5.15
CA ARG A 14 18.00 -15.25 4.88
C ARG A 14 19.38 -15.73 4.45
N LYS A 15 20.11 -14.94 3.65
CA LYS A 15 21.50 -15.24 3.27
C LYS A 15 22.44 -15.25 4.48
N GLN A 16 22.08 -14.57 5.57
CA GLN A 16 22.79 -14.58 6.84
C GLN A 16 22.27 -15.66 7.83
N GLY A 17 21.44 -16.60 7.34
CA GLY A 17 20.86 -17.66 8.17
C GLY A 17 19.72 -17.18 9.10
N LYS A 18 19.23 -15.94 8.94
CA LYS A 18 18.17 -15.40 9.78
C LYS A 18 16.78 -15.69 9.20
N THR A 19 15.86 -16.07 10.07
CA THR A 19 14.43 -16.20 9.72
C THR A 19 13.76 -14.84 9.81
N THR A 20 12.91 -14.52 8.84
CA THR A 20 12.15 -13.27 8.84
C THR A 20 10.67 -13.57 8.96
N ILE A 21 9.98 -12.80 9.79
CA ILE A 21 8.54 -12.83 9.94
C ILE A 21 7.97 -11.43 9.75
N SER A 22 6.86 -11.28 9.04
CA SER A 22 6.21 -9.96 8.86
C SER A 22 5.20 -9.70 9.96
N TYR A 23 4.89 -8.42 10.20
CA TYR A 23 3.82 -8.02 11.13
C TYR A 23 2.48 -8.69 10.77
N SER A 24 2.14 -8.77 9.50
CA SER A 24 0.90 -9.43 9.04
C SER A 24 0.87 -10.92 9.38
N GLN A 25 2.01 -11.62 9.31
CA GLN A 25 2.11 -13.01 9.75
C GLN A 25 1.88 -13.14 11.25
N ILE A 26 2.50 -12.28 12.06
CA ILE A 26 2.33 -12.28 13.52
C ILE A 26 0.87 -12.00 13.87
N ASN A 27 0.26 -11.00 13.23
CA ASN A 27 -1.14 -10.64 13.49
C ASN A 27 -2.10 -11.77 13.10
N MET A 28 -1.88 -12.39 11.94
CA MET A 28 -2.68 -13.55 11.51
C MET A 28 -2.54 -14.72 12.51
N TYR A 29 -1.32 -15.02 12.96
CA TYR A 29 -1.09 -16.07 13.94
C TYR A 29 -1.80 -15.80 15.27
N LYS A 30 -1.75 -14.56 15.76
CA LYS A 30 -2.45 -14.15 16.98
C LYS A 30 -3.97 -14.31 16.88
N ASN A 31 -4.54 -13.98 15.72
CA ASN A 31 -5.97 -14.05 15.50
C ASN A 31 -6.45 -15.49 15.23
N CYS A 32 -5.74 -16.23 14.41
CA CYS A 32 -6.06 -17.62 14.08
C CYS A 32 -4.79 -18.39 13.65
N PRO A 33 -4.17 -19.18 14.55
CA PRO A 33 -3.00 -19.99 14.23
C PRO A 33 -3.22 -20.98 13.09
N LEU A 34 -4.45 -21.52 12.97
CA LEU A 34 -4.81 -22.45 11.90
C LEU A 34 -4.80 -21.74 10.53
N GLN A 35 -5.40 -20.55 10.43
CA GLN A 35 -5.37 -19.75 9.22
C GLN A 35 -3.93 -19.39 8.83
N TRP A 36 -3.10 -19.01 9.81
CA TRP A 36 -1.69 -18.77 9.57
C TRP A 36 -0.97 -20.00 9.02
N LYS A 37 -1.20 -21.18 9.63
CA LYS A 37 -0.62 -22.44 9.16
C LYS A 37 -1.02 -22.75 7.72
N LEU A 38 -2.32 -22.72 7.41
CA LEU A 38 -2.83 -22.96 6.06
C LEU A 38 -2.22 -21.99 5.04
N THR A 39 -2.12 -20.72 5.39
CA THR A 39 -1.63 -19.67 4.49
C THR A 39 -0.12 -19.73 4.26
N TYR A 40 0.68 -19.91 5.32
CA TYR A 40 2.14 -19.73 5.25
C TYR A 40 2.92 -21.04 5.25
N ILE A 41 2.41 -22.10 5.86
CA ILE A 41 3.05 -23.42 5.91
C ILE A 41 2.53 -24.29 4.77
N ASP A 42 1.21 -24.49 4.74
CA ASP A 42 0.58 -25.40 3.77
C ASP A 42 0.40 -24.70 2.39
N LYS A 43 0.58 -23.37 2.33
CA LYS A 43 0.47 -22.52 1.14
C LYS A 43 -0.90 -22.60 0.45
N ILE A 44 -1.92 -22.94 1.19
CA ILE A 44 -3.31 -22.92 0.75
C ILE A 44 -3.78 -21.47 0.88
N ARG A 45 -3.86 -20.77 -0.24
CA ARG A 45 -4.37 -19.41 -0.31
C ARG A 45 -5.53 -19.40 -1.28
N ASP A 46 -6.69 -19.06 -0.76
CA ASP A 46 -7.83 -18.66 -1.56
C ASP A 46 -7.83 -17.12 -1.57
N PHE A 47 -7.30 -16.54 -2.64
CA PHE A 47 -7.22 -15.09 -2.79
C PHE A 47 -8.39 -14.64 -3.65
N GLU A 48 -9.37 -14.00 -3.01
CA GLU A 48 -10.44 -13.32 -3.71
C GLU A 48 -10.12 -11.83 -3.85
N PRO A 49 -10.08 -11.30 -5.08
CA PRO A 49 -9.94 -9.87 -5.29
C PRO A 49 -11.18 -9.14 -4.76
N SER A 50 -10.97 -7.92 -4.27
CA SER A 50 -12.05 -7.07 -3.81
C SER A 50 -11.79 -5.61 -4.19
N MET A 51 -12.86 -4.81 -4.27
CA MET A 51 -12.71 -3.37 -4.53
C MET A 51 -11.92 -2.66 -3.45
N PHE A 52 -11.94 -3.13 -2.20
CA PHE A 52 -11.10 -2.59 -1.12
C PHE A 52 -9.60 -2.67 -1.43
N LEU A 53 -9.14 -3.77 -2.03
CA LEU A 53 -7.74 -3.94 -2.41
C LEU A 53 -7.37 -3.03 -3.59
N VAL A 54 -8.20 -2.98 -4.62
CA VAL A 54 -8.02 -2.11 -5.78
C VAL A 54 -7.97 -0.65 -5.35
N PHE A 55 -8.95 -0.22 -4.57
CA PHE A 55 -9.06 1.13 -4.04
C PHE A 55 -7.90 1.49 -3.12
N GLY A 56 -7.57 0.60 -2.17
CA GLY A 56 -6.46 0.81 -1.26
C GLY A 56 -5.13 1.03 -1.99
N THR A 57 -4.83 0.18 -2.98
CA THR A 57 -3.62 0.32 -3.82
C THR A 57 -3.62 1.65 -4.58
N ALA A 58 -4.75 2.01 -5.21
CA ALA A 58 -4.86 3.26 -5.96
C ALA A 58 -4.72 4.50 -5.06
N MET A 59 -5.36 4.51 -3.90
CA MET A 59 -5.26 5.61 -2.94
C MET A 59 -3.84 5.79 -2.40
N HIS A 60 -3.16 4.69 -2.08
CA HIS A 60 -1.75 4.73 -1.66
C HIS A 60 -0.90 5.40 -2.74
N GLU A 61 -0.99 4.99 -3.99
CA GLU A 61 -0.21 5.54 -5.09
C GLU A 61 -0.47 7.03 -5.29
N VAL A 62 -1.74 7.46 -5.28
CA VAL A 62 -2.13 8.87 -5.43
C VAL A 62 -1.57 9.73 -4.31
N LEU A 63 -1.74 9.32 -3.05
CA LEU A 63 -1.26 10.09 -1.91
C LEU A 63 0.27 10.12 -1.82
N GLN A 64 0.93 9.02 -2.16
CA GLN A 64 2.39 8.95 -2.24
C GLN A 64 2.94 9.88 -3.32
N THR A 65 2.34 9.90 -4.50
CA THR A 65 2.71 10.79 -5.60
C THR A 65 2.59 12.25 -5.18
N TYR A 66 1.50 12.61 -4.50
CA TYR A 66 1.31 13.96 -3.99
C TYR A 66 2.36 14.36 -2.96
N LEU A 67 2.60 13.51 -1.96
CA LEU A 67 3.61 13.76 -0.91
C LEU A 67 5.01 13.86 -1.50
N ASP A 68 5.36 12.97 -2.40
CA ASP A 68 6.66 12.96 -3.06
C ASP A 68 6.92 14.26 -3.83
N MET A 69 5.94 14.70 -4.62
CA MET A 69 5.99 15.98 -5.34
C MET A 69 6.07 17.17 -4.38
N MET A 70 5.29 17.14 -3.29
CA MET A 70 5.26 18.22 -2.31
C MET A 70 6.62 18.43 -1.63
N TYR A 71 7.31 17.34 -1.28
CA TYR A 71 8.59 17.42 -0.57
C TYR A 71 9.80 17.55 -1.50
N LYS A 72 9.78 16.92 -2.68
CA LYS A 72 10.91 17.00 -3.62
C LYS A 72 10.93 18.27 -4.44
N GLU A 73 9.76 18.82 -4.73
CA GLU A 73 9.64 20.02 -5.53
C GLU A 73 8.98 21.16 -4.75
N SER A 74 7.65 21.17 -4.69
CA SER A 74 6.90 22.17 -3.92
C SER A 74 5.43 21.78 -3.74
N ILE A 75 4.80 22.36 -2.72
CA ILE A 75 3.35 22.26 -2.51
C ILE A 75 2.55 22.86 -3.68
N VAL A 76 3.12 23.87 -4.35
CA VAL A 76 2.47 24.52 -5.51
C VAL A 76 2.43 23.55 -6.69
N ASN A 77 3.50 22.80 -6.93
CA ASN A 77 3.54 21.79 -7.99
C ASN A 77 2.66 20.58 -7.62
N ALA A 78 2.71 20.11 -6.38
CA ALA A 78 1.83 19.04 -5.91
C ALA A 78 0.33 19.38 -6.11
N ASN A 79 -0.06 20.63 -5.85
CA ASN A 79 -1.44 21.08 -6.05
C ASN A 79 -1.89 21.17 -7.52
N LYS A 80 -0.97 21.13 -8.48
CA LYS A 80 -1.29 21.07 -9.92
C LYS A 80 -1.57 19.67 -10.41
N LEU A 81 -1.25 18.65 -9.62
CA LEU A 81 -1.54 17.26 -9.97
C LEU A 81 -3.06 17.03 -10.02
N ASP A 82 -3.52 16.43 -11.09
CA ASP A 82 -4.89 15.94 -11.22
C ASP A 82 -5.02 14.58 -10.52
N LEU A 83 -5.15 14.63 -9.19
CA LEU A 83 -5.22 13.43 -8.36
C LEU A 83 -6.51 12.64 -8.58
N HIS A 84 -7.61 13.30 -8.99
CA HIS A 84 -8.87 12.62 -9.29
C HIS A 84 -8.73 11.77 -10.55
N LYS A 85 -8.11 12.32 -11.59
CA LYS A 85 -7.81 11.56 -12.81
C LYS A 85 -6.83 10.42 -12.50
N GLN A 86 -5.77 10.68 -11.75
CA GLN A 86 -4.80 9.65 -11.36
C GLN A 86 -5.49 8.51 -10.60
N LEU A 87 -6.37 8.82 -9.64
CA LEU A 87 -7.17 7.82 -8.93
C LEU A 87 -7.98 6.95 -9.88
N ALA A 88 -8.74 7.58 -10.78
CA ALA A 88 -9.56 6.87 -11.76
C ALA A 88 -8.72 5.95 -12.66
N ASP A 89 -7.58 6.44 -13.13
CA ASP A 89 -6.69 5.70 -14.03
C ASP A 89 -6.02 4.52 -13.29
N THR A 90 -5.52 4.74 -12.07
CA THR A 90 -4.90 3.68 -11.26
C THR A 90 -5.94 2.62 -10.85
N MET A 91 -7.15 3.03 -10.42
CA MET A 91 -8.22 2.07 -10.12
C MET A 91 -8.57 1.18 -11.33
N LYS A 92 -8.63 1.74 -12.54
CA LYS A 92 -8.86 0.97 -13.77
C LYS A 92 -7.76 -0.04 -14.03
N VAL A 93 -6.50 0.37 -13.87
CA VAL A 93 -5.33 -0.50 -14.08
C VAL A 93 -5.34 -1.66 -13.07
N GLU A 94 -5.49 -1.37 -11.79
CA GLU A 94 -5.50 -2.38 -10.74
C GLU A 94 -6.72 -3.32 -10.83
N TYR A 95 -7.90 -2.78 -11.15
CA TYR A 95 -9.10 -3.59 -11.39
C TYR A 95 -8.90 -4.56 -12.57
N LYS A 96 -8.39 -4.06 -13.70
CA LYS A 96 -8.11 -4.90 -14.87
C LYS A 96 -7.10 -6.00 -14.53
N LYS A 97 -6.02 -5.66 -13.84
CA LYS A 97 -5.02 -6.63 -13.41
C LYS A 97 -5.62 -7.72 -12.53
N ALA A 98 -6.46 -7.35 -11.55
CA ALA A 98 -7.15 -8.30 -10.70
C ALA A 98 -8.13 -9.20 -11.46
N VAL A 99 -8.85 -8.67 -12.45
CA VAL A 99 -9.72 -9.45 -13.34
C VAL A 99 -8.91 -10.43 -14.19
N ASP A 100 -7.79 -9.98 -14.77
CA ASP A 100 -6.93 -10.83 -15.60
C ASP A 100 -6.33 -11.98 -14.75
N GLU A 101 -5.91 -11.73 -13.51
CA GLU A 101 -5.42 -12.74 -12.56
C GLU A 101 -6.49 -13.78 -12.17
N GLN A 102 -7.77 -13.41 -12.26
CA GLN A 102 -8.92 -14.29 -12.02
C GLN A 102 -9.49 -14.94 -13.28
N GLY A 103 -8.72 -14.96 -14.37
CA GLY A 103 -9.16 -15.54 -15.65
C GLY A 103 -10.28 -14.79 -16.33
N GLY A 104 -10.37 -13.48 -16.13
CA GLY A 104 -11.36 -12.61 -16.75
C GLY A 104 -12.68 -12.47 -15.98
N LYS A 105 -12.76 -13.00 -14.76
CA LYS A 105 -13.97 -12.91 -13.93
C LYS A 105 -14.06 -11.55 -13.25
N HIS A 106 -15.13 -10.80 -13.54
CA HIS A 106 -15.45 -9.57 -12.82
C HIS A 106 -15.93 -9.87 -11.39
N PHE A 107 -15.50 -9.07 -10.43
CA PHE A 107 -15.83 -9.23 -9.01
C PHE A 107 -16.52 -8.02 -8.38
N SER A 108 -16.86 -7.01 -9.20
CA SER A 108 -17.55 -5.80 -8.76
C SER A 108 -18.46 -5.26 -9.88
N PHE A 109 -19.42 -4.44 -9.49
CA PHE A 109 -20.35 -3.74 -10.40
C PHE A 109 -19.93 -2.28 -10.58
N SER A 110 -20.43 -1.65 -11.66
CA SER A 110 -20.10 -0.26 -11.97
C SER A 110 -20.46 0.72 -10.86
N GLU A 111 -21.57 0.47 -10.18
CA GLU A 111 -22.05 1.28 -9.06
C GLU A 111 -21.04 1.25 -7.90
N GLU A 112 -20.59 0.06 -7.50
CA GLU A 112 -19.61 -0.10 -6.43
C GLU A 112 -18.28 0.57 -6.79
N ILE A 113 -17.83 0.44 -8.04
CA ILE A 113 -16.60 1.11 -8.52
C ILE A 113 -16.73 2.64 -8.42
N ASN A 114 -17.90 3.19 -8.79
CA ASN A 114 -18.19 4.60 -8.71
C ASN A 114 -18.26 5.10 -7.26
N ASP A 115 -18.83 4.32 -6.34
CA ASP A 115 -18.90 4.66 -4.94
C ASP A 115 -17.49 4.77 -4.35
N PHE A 116 -16.61 3.78 -4.58
CA PHE A 116 -15.22 3.84 -4.16
C PHE A 116 -14.45 5.02 -4.77
N TYR A 117 -14.72 5.35 -6.05
CA TYR A 117 -14.12 6.53 -6.66
C TYR A 117 -14.55 7.82 -5.98
N ASN A 118 -15.85 7.98 -5.69
CA ASN A 118 -16.38 9.16 -5.01
C ASN A 118 -15.81 9.30 -3.59
N ASP A 119 -15.76 8.21 -2.82
CA ASP A 119 -15.11 8.17 -1.51
C ASP A 119 -13.64 8.60 -1.61
N GLY A 120 -12.94 8.13 -2.64
CA GLY A 120 -11.55 8.51 -2.90
C GLY A 120 -11.37 9.99 -3.20
N VAL A 121 -12.28 10.59 -3.95
CA VAL A 121 -12.27 12.04 -4.21
C VAL A 121 -12.45 12.81 -2.90
N GLU A 122 -13.40 12.42 -2.05
CA GLU A 122 -13.60 13.03 -0.74
C GLU A 122 -12.37 12.91 0.17
N ILE A 123 -11.74 11.73 0.21
CA ILE A 123 -10.51 11.49 0.98
C ILE A 123 -9.37 12.37 0.48
N ILE A 124 -9.19 12.53 -0.84
CA ILE A 124 -8.16 13.40 -1.42
C ILE A 124 -8.36 14.86 -1.01
N GLU A 125 -9.59 15.35 -1.08
CA GLU A 125 -9.88 16.74 -0.70
C GLU A 125 -9.69 16.97 0.80
N GLU A 126 -10.12 16.03 1.63
CA GLU A 126 -9.89 16.09 3.08
C GLU A 126 -8.39 16.00 3.42
N PHE A 127 -7.64 15.14 2.73
CA PHE A 127 -6.19 15.06 2.87
C PHE A 127 -5.52 16.40 2.53
N LYS A 128 -5.86 17.03 1.39
CA LYS A 128 -5.35 18.34 1.00
C LYS A 128 -5.66 19.40 2.04
N ARG A 129 -6.84 19.37 2.63
CA ARG A 129 -7.27 20.29 3.68
C ARG A 129 -6.46 20.13 4.98
N ARG A 130 -6.20 18.89 5.39
CA ARG A 130 -5.53 18.58 6.67
C ARG A 130 -4.02 18.43 6.58
N ARG A 131 -3.44 18.36 5.39
CA ARG A 131 -2.00 18.07 5.23
C ARG A 131 -1.09 18.99 6.05
N GLY A 132 -1.48 20.26 6.22
CA GLY A 132 -0.70 21.23 6.98
C GLY A 132 -0.52 20.86 8.45
N ALA A 133 -1.43 20.11 9.03
CA ALA A 133 -1.34 19.64 10.41
C ALA A 133 -0.31 18.51 10.58
N TYR A 134 -0.09 17.70 9.55
CA TYR A 134 0.72 16.47 9.64
C TYR A 134 2.02 16.53 8.83
N PHE A 135 1.98 17.09 7.61
CA PHE A 135 3.06 16.94 6.63
C PHE A 135 3.78 18.25 6.26
N SER A 136 3.24 19.42 6.61
CA SER A 136 3.80 20.72 6.21
C SER A 136 4.38 21.51 7.38
N LYS A 137 4.86 20.83 8.41
CA LYS A 137 5.46 21.47 9.57
C LYS A 137 6.85 21.98 9.24
N LYS A 138 7.22 23.15 9.80
CA LYS A 138 8.57 23.70 9.67
C LYS A 138 9.61 22.69 10.17
N ASN A 139 10.69 22.52 9.42
CA ASN A 139 11.79 21.59 9.70
C ASN A 139 11.41 20.09 9.62
N THR A 140 10.39 19.73 8.85
CA THR A 140 10.12 18.34 8.48
C THR A 140 10.65 18.07 7.08
N GLU A 141 11.24 16.88 6.89
CA GLU A 141 11.68 16.36 5.61
C GLU A 141 11.11 14.98 5.35
N LEU A 142 10.92 14.63 4.09
CA LEU A 142 10.50 13.29 3.70
C LEU A 142 11.74 12.40 3.59
N LEU A 143 11.91 11.49 4.53
CA LEU A 143 13.00 10.50 4.49
C LEU A 143 12.77 9.44 3.42
N GLY A 144 11.52 9.13 3.13
CA GLY A 144 11.09 8.21 2.11
C GLY A 144 9.62 7.86 2.24
N VAL A 145 9.10 7.21 1.21
CA VAL A 145 7.74 6.67 1.16
C VAL A 145 7.84 5.16 1.26
N GLU A 146 7.04 4.54 2.14
CA GLU A 146 7.06 3.09 2.39
C GLU A 146 8.46 2.52 2.65
N ILE A 147 9.22 3.16 3.54
CA ILE A 147 10.55 2.69 3.90
C ILE A 147 10.44 1.32 4.58
N PRO A 148 11.07 0.27 4.02
CA PRO A 148 11.05 -1.04 4.63
C PRO A 148 11.87 -1.05 5.91
N ILE A 149 11.28 -1.55 6.99
CA ILE A 149 11.92 -1.65 8.29
C ILE A 149 12.14 -3.14 8.61
N LEU A 150 13.36 -3.49 8.97
CA LEU A 150 13.71 -4.80 9.51
C LEU A 150 14.30 -4.61 10.91
N CYS A 151 13.58 -5.08 11.92
CA CYS A 151 14.02 -5.02 13.30
C CYS A 151 14.48 -6.41 13.76
N PRO A 152 15.64 -6.52 14.43
CA PRO A 152 15.99 -7.76 15.12
C PRO A 152 15.01 -7.99 16.28
N VAL A 153 14.70 -9.27 16.53
CA VAL A 153 13.93 -9.68 17.71
C VAL A 153 14.93 -10.30 18.68
N ASP A 154 15.01 -9.73 19.90
CA ASP A 154 15.91 -10.23 20.93
C ASP A 154 15.56 -11.66 21.33
N GLY A 155 16.56 -12.53 21.47
CA GLY A 155 16.37 -13.96 21.80
C GLY A 155 16.08 -14.86 20.61
N SER A 156 16.16 -14.35 19.38
CA SER A 156 16.19 -15.17 18.17
C SER A 156 17.62 -15.35 17.70
N ASP A 157 18.27 -16.40 18.20
CA ASP A 157 19.56 -16.88 17.67
C ASP A 157 19.38 -17.60 16.33
#